data_b6fd9eef05ff8f0a1c3dcc4f09d788bb
#
_entry.id   b6fd9eef05ff8f0a1c3dcc4f09d788bb
#
_cell.length_a   1.000
_cell.length_b   1.000
_cell.length_c   1.000
_cell.angle_alpha   90.00
_cell.angle_beta   90.00
_cell.angle_gamma   90.00
#
_symmetry.space_group_name_H-M   'P 1'
#
loop_
_entity.id
_entity.type
_entity.pdbx_description
1 polymer ?
#
loop_
_entity_poly.entity_id
_entity_poly.type
_entity_poly.pdbx_seq_one_letter_code
_entity_poly.pdbx_strand_id
1 'polypeptide(L)'
;MNYLKISLVGFGIVFCSVYGLFQINLFGGWAWSPSQPEYQLMIVGIYFVMGLMMIFQASKNPLEHVLFIRFVIYTSLAHGLNMFCQALVDTSEKGHFLGDIPALIIAAVVLEILLRKELSR
;
A
#
# COMPACT_ATOMS: atom_id res chain seq x y z
N MET A 1 -18.26 12.83 -9.22
CA MET A 1 -17.28 12.59 -8.14
C MET A 1 -16.11 11.77 -8.71
N ASN A 2 -14.90 12.19 -8.46
CA ASN A 2 -13.72 11.49 -8.99
C ASN A 2 -13.22 10.47 -7.95
N TYR A 3 -13.63 9.22 -8.12
CA TYR A 3 -13.27 8.14 -7.20
C TYR A 3 -11.76 7.87 -7.16
N LEU A 4 -11.06 8.08 -8.27
CA LEU A 4 -9.60 7.90 -8.30
C LEU A 4 -8.90 8.88 -7.37
N LYS A 5 -9.31 10.15 -7.39
CA LYS A 5 -8.74 11.16 -6.48
C LYS A 5 -8.99 10.81 -5.03
N ILE A 6 -10.21 10.41 -4.70
CA ILE A 6 -10.58 10.01 -3.35
C ILE A 6 -9.78 8.80 -2.89
N SER A 7 -9.62 7.81 -3.77
CA SER A 7 -8.85 6.60 -3.46
C SER A 7 -7.36 6.90 -3.26
N LEU A 8 -6.80 7.78 -4.07
CA LEU A 8 -5.40 8.20 -3.90
C LEU A 8 -5.17 8.87 -2.55
N VAL A 9 -6.10 9.74 -2.14
CA VAL A 9 -6.02 10.37 -0.80
C VAL A 9 -6.17 9.30 0.29
N GLY A 10 -7.17 8.44 0.18
CA GLY A 10 -7.45 7.42 1.18
C GLY A 10 -6.29 6.44 1.37
N PHE A 11 -5.80 5.85 0.29
CA PHE A 11 -4.66 4.94 0.36
C PHE A 11 -3.38 5.67 0.73
N GLY A 12 -3.23 6.93 0.31
CA GLY A 12 -2.10 7.76 0.72
C GLY A 12 -2.04 7.96 2.22
N ILE A 13 -3.20 8.19 2.86
CA ILE A 13 -3.29 8.29 4.32
C ILE A 13 -2.86 6.98 4.97
N VAL A 14 -3.31 5.84 4.44
CA VAL A 14 -2.90 4.52 4.94
C VAL A 14 -1.38 4.35 4.82
N PHE A 15 -0.81 4.72 3.69
CA PHE A 15 0.64 4.59 3.46
C PHE A 15 1.43 5.50 4.40
N CYS A 16 0.95 6.71 4.67
CA CYS A 16 1.58 7.59 5.65
C CYS A 16 1.47 7.05 7.08
N SER A 17 0.49 6.19 7.34
CA SER A 17 0.22 5.65 8.67
C SER A 17 0.92 4.31 8.95
N VAL A 18 1.78 3.83 8.04
CA VAL A 18 2.40 2.51 8.14
C VAL A 18 3.20 2.34 9.44
N TYR A 19 3.89 3.39 9.89
CA TYR A 19 4.62 3.33 11.17
C TYR A 19 3.69 2.99 12.33
N GLY A 20 2.55 3.69 12.41
CA GLY A 20 1.56 3.42 13.45
C GLY A 20 0.97 2.02 13.35
N LEU A 21 0.70 1.55 12.13
CA LEU A 21 0.18 0.20 11.90
C LEU A 21 1.19 -0.87 12.35
N PHE A 22 2.48 -0.64 12.11
CA PHE A 22 3.53 -1.56 12.59
C PHE A 22 3.60 -1.59 14.12
N GLN A 23 3.45 -0.43 14.77
CA GLN A 23 3.50 -0.35 16.23
C GLN A 23 2.30 -1.04 16.88
N ILE A 24 1.10 -0.85 16.34
CA ILE A 24 -0.11 -1.51 16.84
C ILE A 24 -0.09 -3.00 16.52
N ASN A 25 0.36 -3.36 15.32
CA ASN A 25 0.47 -4.74 14.82
C ASN A 25 -0.80 -5.56 15.07
N LEU A 26 -1.95 -4.99 14.68
CA LEU A 26 -3.27 -5.59 14.91
C LEU A 26 -3.34 -6.98 14.27
N PHE A 27 -3.77 -7.98 15.03
CA PHE A 27 -3.84 -9.40 14.63
C PHE A 27 -2.47 -10.00 14.24
N GLY A 28 -1.37 -9.34 14.58
CA GLY A 28 -0.04 -9.78 14.14
C GLY A 28 0.16 -9.68 12.63
N GLY A 29 -0.64 -8.80 11.96
CA GLY A 29 -0.72 -8.76 10.50
C GLY A 29 0.07 -7.63 9.83
N TRP A 30 0.84 -6.85 10.59
CA TRP A 30 1.47 -5.64 10.05
C TRP A 30 2.99 -5.64 10.17
N ALA A 31 3.56 -6.31 11.18
CA ALA A 31 5.00 -6.37 11.38
C ALA A 31 5.48 -7.82 11.44
N TRP A 32 6.67 -8.08 10.92
CA TRP A 32 7.27 -9.40 10.93
C TRP A 32 7.99 -9.68 12.25
N SER A 33 8.05 -10.95 12.61
CA SER A 33 8.74 -11.43 13.82
C SER A 33 9.89 -12.36 13.40
N PRO A 34 11.12 -12.21 13.97
CA PRO A 34 11.48 -11.18 14.96
C PRO A 34 11.53 -9.77 14.36
N SER A 35 11.36 -8.76 15.22
CA SER A 35 11.36 -7.37 14.79
C SER A 35 12.69 -6.96 14.16
N GLN A 36 12.63 -6.22 13.08
CA GLN A 36 13.79 -5.70 12.33
C GLN A 36 13.65 -4.17 12.22
N PRO A 37 13.95 -3.41 13.31
CA PRO A 37 13.62 -1.97 13.35
C PRO A 37 14.25 -1.16 12.21
N GLU A 38 15.47 -1.47 11.82
CA GLU A 38 16.15 -0.75 10.74
C GLU A 38 15.40 -0.92 9.42
N TYR A 39 15.03 -2.15 9.07
CA TYR A 39 14.29 -2.44 7.83
C TYR A 39 12.88 -1.89 7.90
N GLN A 40 12.23 -1.94 9.06
CA GLN A 40 10.90 -1.35 9.23
C GLN A 40 10.93 0.16 8.98
N LEU A 41 11.92 0.86 9.51
CA LEU A 41 12.05 2.31 9.32
C LEU A 41 12.34 2.67 7.87
N MET A 42 13.12 1.85 7.16
CA MET A 42 13.37 2.06 5.74
C MET A 42 12.08 1.93 4.93
N ILE A 43 11.28 0.91 5.19
CA ILE A 43 9.99 0.70 4.54
C ILE A 43 9.02 1.83 4.88
N VAL A 44 8.95 2.22 6.15
CA VAL A 44 8.09 3.32 6.61
C VAL A 44 8.43 4.61 5.88
N GLY A 45 9.72 4.91 5.72
CA GLY A 45 10.16 6.11 5.00
C GLY A 45 9.69 6.12 3.56
N ILE A 46 9.84 5.01 2.86
CA ILE A 46 9.40 4.88 1.45
C ILE A 46 7.88 5.05 1.36
N TYR A 47 7.11 4.35 2.18
CA TYR A 47 5.65 4.46 2.14
C TYR A 47 5.16 5.83 2.55
N PHE A 48 5.83 6.48 3.51
CA PHE A 48 5.47 7.83 3.92
C PHE A 48 5.60 8.82 2.75
N VAL A 49 6.73 8.77 2.04
CA VAL A 49 6.94 9.64 0.86
C VAL A 49 5.93 9.31 -0.24
N MET A 50 5.71 8.02 -0.52
CA MET A 50 4.71 7.62 -1.51
C MET A 50 3.33 8.14 -1.14
N GLY A 51 2.95 8.02 0.13
CA GLY A 51 1.66 8.49 0.62
C GLY A 51 1.51 10.00 0.46
N LEU A 52 2.55 10.77 0.80
CA LEU A 52 2.53 12.22 0.61
C LEU A 52 2.36 12.60 -0.86
N MET A 53 3.06 11.91 -1.76
CA MET A 53 2.94 12.17 -3.19
C MET A 53 1.55 11.80 -3.71
N MET A 54 0.96 10.72 -3.21
CA MET A 54 -0.40 10.34 -3.56
C MET A 54 -1.41 11.40 -3.13
N ILE A 55 -1.28 11.93 -1.92
CA ILE A 55 -2.23 12.89 -1.33
C ILE A 55 -2.07 14.27 -1.99
N PHE A 56 -0.84 14.77 -2.12
CA PHE A 56 -0.61 16.16 -2.46
C PHE A 56 -0.29 16.42 -3.93
N GLN A 57 0.06 15.40 -4.68
CA GLN A 57 0.40 15.53 -6.09
C GLN A 57 -0.51 14.72 -6.99
N ALA A 58 -0.44 13.40 -6.91
CA ALA A 58 -1.17 12.54 -7.83
C ALA A 58 -2.69 12.73 -7.74
N SER A 59 -3.24 12.99 -6.55
CA SER A 59 -4.67 13.16 -6.36
C SER A 59 -5.22 14.43 -7.01
N LYS A 60 -4.39 15.44 -7.22
CA LYS A 60 -4.83 16.69 -7.86
C LYS A 60 -5.11 16.48 -9.35
N ASN A 61 -4.15 15.89 -10.05
CA ASN A 61 -4.26 15.62 -11.49
C ASN A 61 -3.78 14.19 -11.79
N PRO A 62 -4.62 13.17 -11.52
CA PRO A 62 -4.17 11.78 -11.67
C PRO A 62 -3.65 11.45 -13.07
N LEU A 63 -4.25 12.03 -14.12
CA LEU A 63 -3.85 11.74 -15.50
C LEU A 63 -2.48 12.29 -15.86
N GLU A 64 -1.97 13.25 -15.09
CA GLU A 64 -0.59 13.75 -15.26
C GLU A 64 0.42 12.88 -14.52
N HIS A 65 -0.04 11.97 -13.66
CA HIS A 65 0.81 11.15 -12.81
C HIS A 65 0.56 9.65 -13.02
N VAL A 66 0.15 9.26 -14.23
CA VAL A 66 -0.20 7.87 -14.53
C VAL A 66 0.97 6.92 -14.25
N LEU A 67 2.19 7.31 -14.61
CA LEU A 67 3.35 6.46 -14.37
C LEU A 67 3.58 6.22 -12.88
N PHE A 68 3.45 7.27 -12.06
CA PHE A 68 3.59 7.15 -10.62
C PHE A 68 2.49 6.25 -10.03
N ILE A 69 1.23 6.43 -10.48
CA ILE A 69 0.12 5.62 -9.98
C ILE A 69 0.32 4.15 -10.36
N ARG A 70 0.78 3.87 -11.58
CA ARG A 70 1.11 2.49 -11.99
C ARG A 70 2.27 1.91 -11.18
N PHE A 71 3.26 2.73 -10.86
CA PHE A 71 4.35 2.30 -9.99
C PHE A 71 3.80 1.87 -8.62
N VAL A 72 2.91 2.67 -8.02
CA VAL A 72 2.27 2.32 -6.74
C VAL A 72 1.47 1.03 -6.87
N ILE A 73 0.69 0.87 -7.94
CA ILE A 73 -0.12 -0.33 -8.18
C ILE A 73 0.77 -1.57 -8.27
N TYR A 74 1.79 -1.54 -9.13
CA TYR A 74 2.61 -2.71 -9.39
C TYR A 74 3.51 -3.06 -8.23
N THR A 75 4.07 -2.07 -7.54
CA THR A 75 4.89 -2.32 -6.35
C THR A 75 4.05 -2.85 -5.19
N SER A 76 2.84 -2.33 -5.01
CA SER A 76 1.93 -2.83 -3.98
C SER A 76 1.51 -4.26 -4.26
N LEU A 77 1.22 -4.59 -5.53
CA LEU A 77 0.86 -5.95 -5.92
C LEU A 77 2.03 -6.91 -5.71
N ALA A 78 3.24 -6.54 -6.17
CA ALA A 78 4.43 -7.35 -6.01
C ALA A 78 4.77 -7.57 -4.54
N HIS A 79 4.69 -6.51 -3.73
CA HIS A 79 4.94 -6.57 -2.30
C HIS A 79 3.91 -7.48 -1.61
N GLY A 80 2.62 -7.28 -1.90
CA GLY A 80 1.55 -8.09 -1.32
C GLY A 80 1.66 -9.56 -1.69
N LEU A 81 1.98 -9.87 -2.95
CA LEU A 81 2.17 -11.25 -3.39
C LEU A 81 3.40 -11.89 -2.75
N ASN A 82 4.49 -11.16 -2.63
CA ASN A 82 5.69 -11.65 -1.97
C ASN A 82 5.41 -12.00 -0.50
N MET A 83 4.73 -11.10 0.21
CA MET A 83 4.34 -11.35 1.59
C MET A 83 3.37 -12.52 1.73
N PHE A 84 2.44 -12.66 0.79
CA PHE A 84 1.51 -13.78 0.74
C PHE A 84 2.27 -15.11 0.67
N CYS A 85 3.24 -15.22 -0.23
CA CYS A 85 4.06 -16.42 -0.37
C CYS A 85 4.87 -16.69 0.91
N GLN A 86 5.45 -15.65 1.52
CA GLN A 86 6.20 -15.80 2.76
C GLN A 86 5.30 -16.28 3.91
N ALA A 87 4.10 -15.74 4.02
CA ALA A 87 3.16 -16.12 5.06
C ALA A 87 2.62 -17.56 4.88
N LEU A 88 2.56 -18.06 3.65
CA LEU A 88 2.20 -19.47 3.39
C LEU A 88 3.27 -20.43 3.91
N VAL A 89 4.55 -20.04 3.78
CA VAL A 89 5.68 -20.88 4.20
C VAL A 89 5.91 -20.77 5.71
N ASP A 90 5.81 -19.55 6.25
CA ASP A 90 6.04 -19.30 7.67
C ASP A 90 4.71 -19.23 8.41
N THR A 91 4.36 -20.32 9.10
CA THR A 91 3.07 -20.42 9.82
C THR A 91 2.95 -19.43 10.97
N SER A 92 4.07 -18.91 11.51
CA SER A 92 4.03 -17.90 12.57
C SER A 92 3.60 -16.52 12.06
N GLU A 93 3.58 -16.32 10.75
CA GLU A 93 3.27 -15.03 10.12
C GLU A 93 1.87 -15.02 9.45
N LYS A 94 1.00 -15.95 9.81
CA LYS A 94 -0.35 -16.04 9.22
C LYS A 94 -1.23 -14.82 9.50
N GLY A 95 -0.92 -14.05 10.55
CA GLY A 95 -1.64 -12.81 10.84
C GLY A 95 -1.62 -11.80 9.70
N HIS A 96 -0.60 -11.85 8.84
CA HIS A 96 -0.49 -10.96 7.68
C HIS A 96 -1.62 -11.15 6.67
N PHE A 97 -2.28 -12.30 6.64
CA PHE A 97 -3.47 -12.51 5.80
C PHE A 97 -4.64 -11.63 6.19
N LEU A 98 -4.64 -11.07 7.41
CA LEU A 98 -5.68 -10.15 7.90
C LEU A 98 -5.20 -8.70 8.00
N GLY A 99 -3.95 -8.42 7.63
CA GLY A 99 -3.35 -7.09 7.80
C GLY A 99 -2.83 -6.51 6.48
N ASP A 100 -1.52 -6.45 6.34
CA ASP A 100 -0.87 -5.75 5.23
C ASP A 100 -1.06 -6.43 3.87
N ILE A 101 -1.19 -7.74 3.80
CA ILE A 101 -1.40 -8.44 2.53
C ILE A 101 -2.71 -7.98 1.86
N PRO A 102 -3.89 -8.10 2.51
CA PRO A 102 -5.10 -7.59 1.88
C PRO A 102 -5.08 -6.08 1.65
N ALA A 103 -4.46 -5.30 2.54
CA ALA A 103 -4.36 -3.86 2.36
C ALA A 103 -3.63 -3.50 1.06
N LEU A 104 -2.49 -4.13 0.79
CA LEU A 104 -1.70 -3.88 -0.41
C LEU A 104 -2.41 -4.34 -1.68
N ILE A 105 -3.00 -5.53 -1.65
CA ILE A 105 -3.69 -6.09 -2.83
C ILE A 105 -4.96 -5.30 -3.15
N ILE A 106 -5.75 -4.94 -2.14
CA ILE A 106 -6.96 -4.12 -2.34
C ILE A 106 -6.57 -2.77 -2.91
N ALA A 107 -5.54 -2.12 -2.36
CA ALA A 107 -5.09 -0.83 -2.89
C ALA A 107 -4.68 -0.95 -4.36
N ALA A 108 -3.92 -2.00 -4.72
CA ALA A 108 -3.49 -2.22 -6.10
C ALA A 108 -4.68 -2.44 -7.04
N VAL A 109 -5.62 -3.30 -6.67
CA VAL A 109 -6.78 -3.63 -7.51
C VAL A 109 -7.69 -2.43 -7.68
N VAL A 110 -8.02 -1.73 -6.60
CA VAL A 110 -8.92 -0.57 -6.64
C VAL A 110 -8.31 0.55 -7.48
N LEU A 111 -7.03 0.86 -7.27
CA LEU A 111 -6.36 1.91 -8.04
C LEU A 111 -6.27 1.55 -9.52
N GLU A 112 -6.00 0.28 -9.86
CA GLU A 112 -5.94 -0.16 -11.25
C GLU A 112 -7.30 -0.02 -11.94
N ILE A 113 -8.37 -0.46 -11.31
CA ILE A 113 -9.72 -0.37 -11.87
C ILE A 113 -10.09 1.10 -12.11
N LEU A 114 -9.86 1.95 -11.11
CA LEU A 114 -10.22 3.36 -11.20
C LEU A 114 -9.36 4.11 -12.22
N LEU A 115 -8.07 3.77 -12.29
CA LEU A 115 -7.17 4.38 -13.28
C LEU A 115 -7.60 4.04 -14.69
N ARG A 116 -7.89 2.76 -14.96
CA ARG A 116 -8.38 2.33 -16.28
C ARG A 116 -9.68 3.05 -16.66
N LYS A 117 -10.57 3.21 -15.69
CA LYS A 117 -11.82 3.92 -15.92
C LYS A 117 -11.59 5.38 -16.30
N GLU A 118 -10.65 6.05 -15.63
CA GLU A 118 -10.31 7.44 -15.97
C GLU A 118 -9.62 7.55 -17.33
N LEU A 119 -8.75 6.59 -17.67
CA LEU A 119 -8.04 6.61 -18.97
C LEU A 119 -8.97 6.32 -20.15
N SER A 120 -10.09 5.66 -19.93
CA SER A 120 -11.05 5.31 -20.97
C SER A 120 -12.11 6.38 -21.21
N ARG A 121 -12.10 7.46 -20.47
CA ARG A 121 -13.04 8.57 -20.62
C ARG A 121 -12.80 9.43 -21.84
#